data_4b569b9d8ef2fe54ca9d72954e2973c5
#
_entry.id   4b569b9d8ef2fe54ca9d72954e2973c5
#
_cell.length_a   1.000
_cell.length_b   1.000
_cell.length_c   1.000
_cell.angle_alpha   90.00
_cell.angle_beta   90.00
_cell.angle_gamma   90.00
#
_symmetry.space_group_name_H-M   'P 1'
#
loop_
_entity.id
_entity.type
_entity.pdbx_description
1 polymer ?
#
loop_
_entity_poly.entity_id
_entity_poly.type
_entity_poly.pdbx_seq_one_letter_code
_entity_poly.pdbx_strand_id
1 'polypeptide(L)'
;IKEHEPHVEGVAGIWVPVTGIIDYRRATEKMIEIAQGINEQSKTVLGEEVIAVEKGADANTVVGATQKFKAKHLVFCAGLQADRLARKDGVNLDEQVVGFRGDYYELTDQAKHKVKNLIYPVPNPDFPFLGVHFTRMTDGEIECGPNAVFTFKREGYGKTDFSWKDTFDALTYGGTWKLFFSNMKFGIDEYRRAFSKKLFLKTLQGLIPSLTMDDIKPGRSGVRALLLGTDGDTKDDFRIEYHGHSIHVLNAPSPAAT
;
A
#
# COMPACT_ATOMS: atom_id res chain seq x y z
N ILE A 1 -4.24 -23.31 18.45
CA ILE A 1 -4.20 -21.84 18.47
C ILE A 1 -3.75 -21.37 19.86
N LYS A 2 -4.42 -21.75 20.92
CA LYS A 2 -4.21 -21.24 22.31
C LYS A 2 -2.79 -21.39 22.85
N GLU A 3 -2.04 -22.38 22.39
CA GLU A 3 -0.64 -22.59 22.77
C GLU A 3 0.25 -21.42 22.29
N HIS A 4 0.02 -20.93 21.08
CA HIS A 4 0.79 -19.85 20.47
C HIS A 4 0.19 -18.48 20.75
N GLU A 5 -1.15 -18.37 20.67
CA GLU A 5 -1.92 -17.14 20.86
C GLU A 5 -3.08 -17.37 21.84
N PRO A 6 -2.83 -17.21 23.16
CA PRO A 6 -3.82 -17.54 24.20
C PRO A 6 -5.12 -16.76 24.12
N HIS A 7 -5.10 -15.54 23.57
CA HIS A 7 -6.25 -14.63 23.49
C HIS A 7 -7.04 -14.77 22.19
N VAL A 8 -6.49 -15.48 21.17
CA VAL A 8 -7.16 -15.68 19.88
C VAL A 8 -8.22 -16.76 19.99
N GLU A 9 -9.40 -16.51 19.43
CA GLU A 9 -10.46 -17.50 19.25
C GLU A 9 -10.56 -17.90 17.78
N GLY A 10 -10.85 -19.18 17.54
CA GLY A 10 -11.01 -19.73 16.20
C GLY A 10 -11.16 -21.25 16.25
N VAL A 11 -11.74 -21.82 15.20
CA VAL A 11 -11.97 -23.27 15.07
C VAL A 11 -10.69 -24.04 14.77
N ALA A 12 -9.77 -23.42 14.01
CA ALA A 12 -8.47 -23.97 13.65
C ALA A 12 -7.51 -22.85 13.28
N GLY A 13 -6.21 -23.15 13.18
CA GLY A 13 -5.17 -22.21 12.75
C GLY A 13 -3.99 -22.95 12.13
N ILE A 14 -3.31 -22.30 11.21
CA ILE A 14 -2.06 -22.76 10.63
C ILE A 14 -0.93 -22.00 11.31
N TRP A 15 0.01 -22.71 11.89
CA TRP A 15 1.22 -22.15 12.47
C TRP A 15 2.34 -22.14 11.42
N VAL A 16 2.90 -20.95 11.12
CA VAL A 16 3.99 -20.77 10.14
C VAL A 16 5.19 -20.17 10.88
N PRO A 17 6.13 -21.00 11.39
CA PRO A 17 7.21 -20.55 12.27
C PRO A 17 8.29 -19.72 11.56
N VAL A 18 8.34 -19.75 10.23
CA VAL A 18 9.34 -19.05 9.42
C VAL A 18 8.88 -17.70 8.90
N THR A 19 7.65 -17.28 9.26
CA THR A 19 7.10 -15.98 8.87
C THR A 19 7.64 -14.88 9.77
N GLY A 20 7.94 -13.74 9.19
CA GLY A 20 8.43 -12.56 9.90
C GLY A 20 7.95 -11.26 9.26
N ILE A 21 8.42 -10.17 9.80
CA ILE A 21 8.21 -8.81 9.27
C ILE A 21 9.57 -8.15 9.02
N ILE A 22 9.55 -7.12 8.21
CA ILE A 22 10.71 -6.30 7.90
C ILE A 22 10.35 -4.82 8.04
N ASP A 23 11.29 -4.02 8.53
CA ASP A 23 11.23 -2.56 8.42
C ASP A 23 11.67 -2.17 7.01
N TYR A 24 10.70 -1.96 6.13
CA TYR A 24 10.95 -1.61 4.72
C TYR A 24 11.76 -0.32 4.55
N ARG A 25 11.61 0.64 5.46
CA ARG A 25 12.39 1.88 5.41
C ARG A 25 13.87 1.58 5.64
N ARG A 26 14.19 0.87 6.71
CA ARG A 26 15.57 0.48 7.01
C ARG A 26 16.17 -0.46 5.96
N ALA A 27 15.35 -1.36 5.42
CA ALA A 27 15.77 -2.23 4.32
C ALA A 27 16.12 -1.41 3.07
N THR A 28 15.28 -0.42 2.71
CA THR A 28 15.54 0.48 1.58
C THR A 28 16.80 1.34 1.82
N GLU A 29 16.93 1.93 2.99
CA GLU A 29 18.14 2.70 3.37
C GLU A 29 19.40 1.84 3.27
N LYS A 30 19.33 0.57 3.71
CA LYS A 30 20.46 -0.37 3.61
C LYS A 30 20.78 -0.78 2.17
N MET A 31 19.77 -0.98 1.32
CA MET A 31 19.98 -1.25 -0.10
C MET A 31 20.67 -0.07 -0.81
N ILE A 32 20.27 1.16 -0.48
CA ILE A 32 20.90 2.38 -1.01
C ILE A 32 22.37 2.46 -0.56
N GLU A 33 22.64 2.24 0.71
CA GLU A 33 24.01 2.19 1.27
C GLU A 33 24.89 1.17 0.54
N ILE A 34 24.36 -0.04 0.33
CA ILE A 34 25.07 -1.11 -0.40
C ILE A 34 25.34 -0.67 -1.85
N ALA A 35 24.34 -0.14 -2.54
CA ALA A 35 24.49 0.32 -3.92
C ALA A 35 25.56 1.42 -4.05
N GLN A 36 25.59 2.37 -3.12
CA GLN A 36 26.62 3.41 -3.07
C GLN A 36 28.00 2.85 -2.74
N GLY A 37 28.08 1.82 -1.89
CA GLY A 37 29.34 1.13 -1.59
C GLY A 37 29.90 0.32 -2.77
N ILE A 38 29.02 -0.20 -3.65
CA ILE A 38 29.44 -0.89 -4.87
C ILE A 38 29.95 0.09 -5.93
N ASN A 39 29.32 1.26 -6.03
CA ASN A 39 29.72 2.29 -6.97
C ASN A 39 29.63 3.67 -6.32
N GLU A 40 30.78 4.25 -6.00
CA GLU A 40 30.92 5.57 -5.37
C GLU A 40 30.31 6.72 -6.20
N GLN A 41 30.09 6.52 -7.49
CA GLN A 41 29.42 7.50 -8.35
C GLN A 41 27.90 7.47 -8.20
N SER A 42 27.33 6.45 -7.53
CA SER A 42 25.91 6.37 -7.24
C SER A 42 25.48 7.51 -6.34
N LYS A 43 24.38 8.19 -6.70
CA LYS A 43 23.81 9.31 -5.96
C LYS A 43 22.35 9.07 -5.63
N THR A 44 21.97 9.43 -4.42
CA THR A 44 20.57 9.52 -4.00
C THR A 44 20.18 10.96 -3.91
N VAL A 45 19.10 11.35 -4.60
CA VAL A 45 18.57 12.70 -4.57
C VAL A 45 17.16 12.61 -4.00
N LEU A 46 16.94 13.32 -2.90
CA LEU A 46 15.64 13.39 -2.21
C LEU A 46 15.02 14.77 -2.40
N GLY A 47 13.68 14.86 -2.26
CA GLY A 47 12.96 16.12 -2.39
C GLY A 47 12.88 16.66 -3.82
N GLU A 48 13.11 15.80 -4.82
CA GLU A 48 13.10 16.18 -6.23
C GLU A 48 11.89 15.53 -6.96
N GLU A 49 10.90 16.35 -7.30
CA GLU A 49 9.72 15.89 -8.05
C GLU A 49 10.06 15.76 -9.53
N VAL A 50 9.71 14.62 -10.15
CA VAL A 50 9.86 14.42 -11.59
C VAL A 50 8.72 15.14 -12.33
N ILE A 51 9.07 16.17 -13.09
CA ILE A 51 8.12 17.00 -13.84
C ILE A 51 7.87 16.44 -15.22
N ALA A 52 8.93 16.05 -15.95
CA ALA A 52 8.86 15.55 -17.31
C ALA A 52 10.00 14.58 -17.64
N VAL A 53 9.85 13.88 -18.76
CA VAL A 53 10.92 13.09 -19.38
C VAL A 53 11.10 13.58 -20.82
N GLU A 54 12.29 14.08 -21.11
CA GLU A 54 12.69 14.53 -22.45
C GLU A 54 13.44 13.38 -23.14
N LYS A 55 12.94 12.92 -24.27
CA LYS A 55 13.58 11.85 -25.07
C LYS A 55 14.77 12.38 -25.84
N GLY A 56 15.86 11.66 -25.86
CA GLY A 56 17.04 11.93 -26.67
C GLY A 56 17.49 10.68 -27.43
N ALA A 57 18.29 10.88 -28.50
CA ALA A 57 18.76 9.77 -29.31
C ALA A 57 19.62 8.76 -28.53
N ASP A 58 20.55 9.25 -27.71
CA ASP A 58 21.50 8.41 -26.99
C ASP A 58 21.18 8.30 -25.48
N ALA A 59 20.42 9.23 -24.95
CA ALA A 59 20.07 9.28 -23.54
C ALA A 59 18.82 10.14 -23.30
N ASN A 60 18.03 9.76 -22.32
CA ASN A 60 16.88 10.53 -21.88
C ASN A 60 17.28 11.53 -20.79
N THR A 61 16.50 12.60 -20.65
CA THR A 61 16.67 13.59 -19.59
C THR A 61 15.43 13.59 -18.69
N VAL A 62 15.61 13.22 -17.44
CA VAL A 62 14.57 13.40 -16.41
C VAL A 62 14.65 14.85 -15.93
N VAL A 63 13.55 15.57 -16.12
CA VAL A 63 13.40 16.95 -15.65
C VAL A 63 12.78 16.92 -14.27
N GLY A 64 13.57 17.27 -13.27
CA GLY A 64 13.10 17.45 -11.91
C GLY A 64 12.63 18.89 -11.67
N ALA A 65 12.10 19.14 -10.47
CA ALA A 65 11.63 20.45 -10.08
C ALA A 65 12.77 21.50 -9.99
N THR A 66 13.96 21.06 -9.60
CA THR A 66 15.12 21.94 -9.38
C THR A 66 16.31 21.66 -10.30
N GLN A 67 16.41 20.45 -10.86
CA GLN A 67 17.56 20.03 -11.64
C GLN A 67 17.19 19.00 -12.72
N LYS A 68 18.11 18.76 -13.64
CA LYS A 68 17.97 17.76 -14.72
C LYS A 68 18.97 16.64 -14.55
N PHE A 69 18.52 15.41 -14.88
CA PHE A 69 19.33 14.20 -14.81
C PHE A 69 19.36 13.54 -16.18
N LYS A 70 20.54 13.26 -16.73
CA LYS A 70 20.71 12.59 -17.99
C LYS A 70 21.13 11.14 -17.77
N ALA A 71 20.38 10.19 -18.39
CA ALA A 71 20.66 8.77 -18.27
C ALA A 71 20.33 8.02 -19.57
N LYS A 72 21.12 6.98 -19.88
CA LYS A 72 20.85 6.09 -21.03
C LYS A 72 19.61 5.24 -20.78
N HIS A 73 19.44 4.72 -19.57
CA HIS A 73 18.30 3.88 -19.17
C HIS A 73 17.62 4.48 -17.95
N LEU A 74 16.29 4.39 -17.93
CA LEU A 74 15.45 4.86 -16.83
C LEU A 74 14.65 3.68 -16.26
N VAL A 75 14.54 3.59 -14.95
CA VAL A 75 13.66 2.65 -14.26
C VAL A 75 12.74 3.46 -13.34
N PHE A 76 11.44 3.38 -13.59
CA PHE A 76 10.42 4.09 -12.83
C PHE A 76 9.72 3.12 -11.88
N CYS A 77 9.93 3.30 -10.57
CA CYS A 77 9.28 2.56 -9.50
C CYS A 77 8.46 3.55 -8.65
N ALA A 78 7.42 4.13 -9.24
CA ALA A 78 6.77 5.32 -8.70
C ALA A 78 5.51 5.04 -7.85
N GLY A 79 5.15 3.78 -7.61
CA GLY A 79 4.03 3.39 -6.75
C GLY A 79 2.74 4.13 -7.10
N LEU A 80 2.22 4.96 -6.19
CA LEU A 80 1.00 5.75 -6.40
C LEU A 80 1.03 6.70 -7.61
N GLN A 81 2.21 7.03 -8.14
CA GLN A 81 2.37 7.89 -9.29
C GLN A 81 2.81 7.14 -10.56
N ALA A 82 2.82 5.79 -10.54
CA ALA A 82 3.40 4.97 -11.61
C ALA A 82 2.76 5.22 -12.98
N ASP A 83 1.44 5.22 -13.07
CA ASP A 83 0.69 5.49 -14.30
C ASP A 83 0.91 6.92 -14.82
N ARG A 84 1.03 7.90 -13.93
CA ARG A 84 1.28 9.31 -14.31
C ARG A 84 2.67 9.50 -14.87
N LEU A 85 3.69 8.89 -14.27
CA LEU A 85 5.06 8.98 -14.78
C LEU A 85 5.21 8.21 -16.09
N ALA A 86 4.56 7.06 -16.25
CA ALA A 86 4.56 6.34 -17.51
C ALA A 86 3.93 7.17 -18.64
N ARG A 87 2.80 7.83 -18.39
CA ARG A 87 2.19 8.76 -19.37
C ARG A 87 3.07 9.97 -19.67
N LYS A 88 3.78 10.53 -18.66
CA LYS A 88 4.77 11.61 -18.89
C LYS A 88 5.94 11.15 -19.76
N ASP A 89 6.30 9.86 -19.71
CA ASP A 89 7.32 9.25 -20.56
C ASP A 89 6.79 8.85 -21.94
N GLY A 90 5.50 9.08 -22.23
CA GLY A 90 4.87 8.80 -23.53
C GLY A 90 4.26 7.40 -23.66
N VAL A 91 4.15 6.65 -22.57
CA VAL A 91 3.49 5.34 -22.58
C VAL A 91 1.97 5.54 -22.71
N ASN A 92 1.36 4.84 -23.63
CA ASN A 92 -0.10 4.77 -23.75
C ASN A 92 -0.62 3.68 -22.82
N LEU A 93 -1.35 4.06 -21.77
CA LEU A 93 -1.89 3.17 -20.75
C LEU A 93 -3.40 3.23 -20.69
N ASP A 94 -4.02 2.08 -20.76
CA ASP A 94 -5.46 1.90 -20.49
C ASP A 94 -5.73 1.72 -18.98
N GLU A 95 -4.72 1.30 -18.22
CA GLU A 95 -4.81 1.12 -16.77
C GLU A 95 -4.59 2.44 -16.03
N GLN A 96 -5.14 2.52 -14.82
CA GLN A 96 -4.99 3.68 -13.94
C GLN A 96 -4.77 3.27 -12.49
N VAL A 97 -3.86 3.97 -11.82
CA VAL A 97 -3.65 3.80 -10.37
C VAL A 97 -4.73 4.56 -9.60
N VAL A 98 -5.38 3.85 -8.69
CA VAL A 98 -6.37 4.40 -7.75
C VAL A 98 -5.92 4.11 -6.33
N GLY A 99 -6.01 5.11 -5.46
CA GLY A 99 -5.57 4.99 -4.07
C GLY A 99 -6.64 4.39 -3.16
N PHE A 100 -6.25 3.38 -2.37
CA PHE A 100 -7.07 2.84 -1.28
C PHE A 100 -6.30 2.95 0.03
N ARG A 101 -6.87 3.72 0.98
CA ARG A 101 -6.25 3.90 2.29
C ARG A 101 -6.65 2.78 3.23
N GLY A 102 -5.65 2.27 3.95
CA GLY A 102 -5.82 1.41 5.11
C GLY A 102 -5.54 2.21 6.38
N ASP A 103 -6.56 2.34 7.22
CA ASP A 103 -6.40 2.91 8.56
C ASP A 103 -6.09 1.79 9.53
N TYR A 104 -5.14 2.02 10.43
CA TYR A 104 -4.77 1.08 11.49
C TYR A 104 -5.12 1.65 12.86
N TYR A 105 -5.31 0.75 13.79
CA TYR A 105 -5.20 1.02 15.23
C TYR A 105 -3.95 0.33 15.76
N GLU A 106 -3.50 0.76 16.92
CA GLU A 106 -2.42 0.12 17.68
C GLU A 106 -2.98 -0.35 19.02
N LEU A 107 -2.45 -1.46 19.52
CA LEU A 107 -2.74 -1.85 20.89
C LEU A 107 -2.04 -0.90 21.88
N THR A 108 -2.74 -0.54 22.94
CA THR A 108 -2.13 0.19 24.05
C THR A 108 -1.12 -0.71 24.79
N ASP A 109 -0.16 -0.13 25.50
CA ASP A 109 0.88 -0.89 26.21
C ASP A 109 0.31 -1.96 27.14
N GLN A 110 -0.84 -1.66 27.76
CA GLN A 110 -1.54 -2.59 28.63
C GLN A 110 -2.12 -3.79 27.87
N ALA A 111 -2.44 -3.64 26.60
CA ALA A 111 -3.07 -4.67 25.76
C ALA A 111 -2.09 -5.46 24.88
N LYS A 112 -0.84 -5.00 24.72
CA LYS A 112 0.16 -5.67 23.85
C LYS A 112 0.42 -7.13 24.18
N HIS A 113 0.22 -7.52 25.44
CA HIS A 113 0.37 -8.91 25.90
C HIS A 113 -0.65 -9.86 25.27
N LYS A 114 -1.75 -9.35 24.71
CA LYS A 114 -2.80 -10.13 24.03
C LYS A 114 -2.39 -10.68 22.67
N VAL A 115 -1.30 -10.17 22.09
CA VAL A 115 -0.78 -10.59 20.79
C VAL A 115 0.70 -10.92 20.92
N LYS A 116 1.08 -12.15 20.63
CA LYS A 116 2.48 -12.61 20.71
C LYS A 116 3.15 -12.60 19.36
N ASN A 117 2.43 -12.97 18.31
CA ASN A 117 2.96 -13.17 16.96
C ASN A 117 2.17 -12.34 15.93
N LEU A 118 2.24 -12.75 14.68
CA LEU A 118 1.41 -12.23 13.59
C LEU A 118 0.12 -13.05 13.52
N ILE A 119 -1.03 -12.39 13.52
CA ILE A 119 -2.34 -13.06 13.52
C ILE A 119 -3.12 -12.60 12.31
N TYR A 120 -3.33 -13.50 11.35
CA TYR A 120 -4.08 -13.24 10.13
C TYR A 120 -5.32 -14.11 10.05
N PRO A 121 -6.49 -13.57 9.65
CA PRO A 121 -7.62 -14.40 9.29
C PRO A 121 -7.32 -15.16 7.98
N VAL A 122 -8.04 -16.25 7.76
CA VAL A 122 -8.03 -16.89 6.44
C VAL A 122 -8.58 -15.90 5.42
N PRO A 123 -7.87 -15.63 4.31
CA PRO A 123 -8.36 -14.71 3.28
C PRO A 123 -9.71 -15.19 2.72
N ASN A 124 -10.64 -14.24 2.55
CA ASN A 124 -11.85 -14.53 1.80
C ASN A 124 -11.58 -14.31 0.31
N PRO A 125 -11.70 -15.33 -0.55
CA PRO A 125 -11.39 -15.22 -1.98
C PRO A 125 -12.32 -14.25 -2.73
N ASP A 126 -13.50 -13.95 -2.16
CA ASP A 126 -14.46 -13.02 -2.76
C ASP A 126 -14.07 -11.53 -2.58
N PHE A 127 -13.02 -11.25 -1.80
CA PHE A 127 -12.61 -9.87 -1.49
C PHE A 127 -11.16 -9.60 -1.90
N PRO A 128 -10.90 -8.47 -2.56
CA PRO A 128 -9.56 -8.11 -3.04
C PRO A 128 -8.61 -7.66 -1.90
N PHE A 129 -9.10 -7.60 -0.66
CA PHE A 129 -8.33 -7.12 0.47
C PHE A 129 -8.28 -8.15 1.60
N LEU A 130 -7.12 -8.25 2.23
CA LEU A 130 -6.95 -9.04 3.43
C LEU A 130 -7.78 -8.43 4.57
N GLY A 131 -8.50 -9.28 5.32
CA GLY A 131 -9.24 -8.86 6.52
C GLY A 131 -8.33 -8.27 7.59
N VAL A 132 -8.94 -7.64 8.60
CA VAL A 132 -8.18 -7.09 9.73
C VAL A 132 -7.33 -8.17 10.41
N HIS A 133 -6.11 -7.83 10.72
CA HIS A 133 -5.11 -8.71 11.30
C HIS A 133 -4.30 -7.98 12.37
N PHE A 134 -3.48 -8.70 13.11
CA PHE A 134 -2.57 -8.12 14.09
C PHE A 134 -1.14 -8.36 13.65
N THR A 135 -0.35 -7.31 13.66
CA THR A 135 1.07 -7.36 13.28
C THR A 135 1.92 -6.80 14.42
N ARG A 136 2.76 -7.65 15.00
CA ARG A 136 3.79 -7.19 15.91
C ARG A 136 4.93 -6.58 15.11
N MET A 137 5.12 -5.28 15.27
CA MET A 137 6.09 -4.49 14.52
C MET A 137 7.51 -4.66 15.10
N THR A 138 8.52 -4.26 14.32
CA THR A 138 9.93 -4.36 14.69
C THR A 138 10.33 -3.50 15.88
N ASP A 139 9.57 -2.45 16.18
CA ASP A 139 9.71 -1.57 17.34
C ASP A 139 8.93 -2.09 18.58
N GLY A 140 8.22 -3.21 18.45
CA GLY A 140 7.43 -3.83 19.51
C GLY A 140 6.01 -3.31 19.62
N GLU A 141 5.61 -2.34 18.80
CA GLU A 141 4.20 -1.93 18.68
C GLU A 141 3.38 -3.06 18.03
N ILE A 142 2.07 -3.06 18.25
CA ILE A 142 1.16 -4.01 17.63
C ILE A 142 0.12 -3.25 16.85
N GLU A 143 0.24 -3.31 15.54
CA GLU A 143 -0.75 -2.75 14.63
C GLU A 143 -1.93 -3.70 14.44
N CYS A 144 -3.13 -3.10 14.36
CA CYS A 144 -4.40 -3.79 14.17
C CYS A 144 -5.10 -3.19 12.95
N GLY A 145 -5.40 -3.98 11.96
CA GLY A 145 -6.03 -3.49 10.75
C GLY A 145 -5.51 -4.21 9.52
N PRO A 146 -5.53 -3.55 8.37
CA PRO A 146 -6.21 -2.29 8.05
C PRO A 146 -7.67 -2.49 7.62
N ASN A 147 -8.40 -1.37 7.47
CA ASN A 147 -9.55 -1.28 6.58
C ASN A 147 -9.10 -1.01 5.13
N ALA A 148 -10.04 -0.83 4.21
CA ALA A 148 -9.74 -0.49 2.82
C ALA A 148 -10.78 0.51 2.30
N VAL A 149 -10.45 1.81 2.32
CA VAL A 149 -11.33 2.88 1.85
C VAL A 149 -10.70 3.63 0.68
N PHE A 150 -11.51 3.92 -0.34
CA PHE A 150 -11.10 4.79 -1.43
C PHE A 150 -10.64 6.15 -0.89
N THR A 151 -9.53 6.69 -1.41
CA THR A 151 -9.01 8.00 -1.03
C THR A 151 -9.21 9.03 -2.12
N PHE A 152 -9.62 10.23 -1.73
CA PHE A 152 -9.82 11.38 -2.62
C PHE A 152 -8.51 12.13 -2.91
N LYS A 153 -7.39 11.62 -2.45
CA LYS A 153 -6.04 12.09 -2.73
C LYS A 153 -5.10 10.90 -2.82
N ARG A 154 -4.28 10.78 -3.87
CA ARG A 154 -3.42 9.61 -4.08
C ARG A 154 -2.47 9.36 -2.89
N GLU A 155 -1.93 10.42 -2.34
CA GLU A 155 -1.12 10.39 -1.12
C GLU A 155 -1.89 10.99 0.06
N GLY A 156 -3.15 10.53 0.21
CA GLY A 156 -4.06 10.98 1.28
C GLY A 156 -4.00 10.05 2.47
N TYR A 157 -3.12 10.33 3.42
CA TYR A 157 -2.96 9.55 4.64
C TYR A 157 -3.97 9.95 5.73
N GLY A 158 -4.50 11.17 5.70
CA GLY A 158 -5.57 11.63 6.58
C GLY A 158 -6.95 11.22 6.09
N LYS A 159 -7.91 11.06 7.02
CA LYS A 159 -9.29 10.66 6.68
C LYS A 159 -10.05 11.70 5.85
N THR A 160 -9.62 12.95 5.91
CA THR A 160 -10.25 14.10 5.22
C THR A 160 -9.36 14.68 4.13
N ASP A 161 -8.24 14.03 3.82
CA ASP A 161 -7.35 14.50 2.76
C ASP A 161 -8.06 14.47 1.41
N PHE A 162 -7.95 15.57 0.67
CA PHE A 162 -8.64 15.77 -0.58
C PHE A 162 -7.74 16.44 -1.63
N SER A 163 -7.87 16.01 -2.87
CA SER A 163 -7.24 16.60 -4.05
C SER A 163 -8.25 16.61 -5.21
N TRP A 164 -8.59 17.78 -5.73
CA TRP A 164 -9.48 17.89 -6.88
C TRP A 164 -8.95 17.11 -8.08
N LYS A 165 -7.67 17.22 -8.36
CA LYS A 165 -7.02 16.50 -9.47
C LYS A 165 -7.15 14.99 -9.31
N ASP A 166 -6.76 14.45 -8.15
CA ASP A 166 -6.76 13.00 -7.92
C ASP A 166 -8.18 12.43 -7.90
N THR A 167 -9.11 13.19 -7.32
CA THR A 167 -10.53 12.83 -7.28
C THR A 167 -11.11 12.80 -8.68
N PHE A 168 -10.89 13.85 -9.47
CA PHE A 168 -11.38 13.93 -10.83
C PHE A 168 -10.79 12.82 -11.70
N ASP A 169 -9.47 12.62 -11.68
CA ASP A 169 -8.80 11.54 -12.40
C ASP A 169 -9.42 10.16 -12.05
N ALA A 170 -9.64 9.89 -10.76
CA ALA A 170 -10.18 8.61 -10.33
C ALA A 170 -11.65 8.42 -10.71
N LEU A 171 -12.49 9.46 -10.55
CA LEU A 171 -13.94 9.36 -10.79
C LEU A 171 -14.34 9.50 -12.28
N THR A 172 -13.48 10.02 -13.13
CA THR A 172 -13.68 10.01 -14.59
C THR A 172 -13.24 8.71 -15.25
N TYR A 173 -12.51 7.87 -14.52
CA TYR A 173 -12.06 6.58 -15.01
C TYR A 173 -13.15 5.51 -14.85
N GLY A 174 -13.57 4.91 -15.96
CA GLY A 174 -14.69 3.94 -15.97
C GLY A 174 -14.46 2.69 -15.10
N GLY A 175 -13.19 2.23 -15.00
CA GLY A 175 -12.81 1.11 -14.16
C GLY A 175 -13.13 1.34 -12.67
N THR A 176 -12.98 2.57 -12.17
CA THR A 176 -13.32 2.93 -10.79
C THR A 176 -14.81 2.68 -10.47
N TRP A 177 -15.69 3.07 -11.38
CA TRP A 177 -17.13 2.86 -11.18
C TRP A 177 -17.50 1.38 -11.23
N LYS A 178 -16.90 0.61 -12.15
CA LYS A 178 -17.13 -0.84 -12.21
C LYS A 178 -16.69 -1.51 -10.91
N LEU A 179 -15.49 -1.17 -10.38
CA LEU A 179 -15.04 -1.65 -9.08
C LEU A 179 -16.01 -1.29 -7.95
N PHE A 180 -16.50 -0.04 -7.92
CA PHE A 180 -17.44 0.42 -6.90
C PHE A 180 -18.77 -0.32 -6.96
N PHE A 181 -19.36 -0.49 -8.14
CA PHE A 181 -20.62 -1.19 -8.29
C PHE A 181 -20.52 -2.68 -7.96
N SER A 182 -19.43 -3.34 -8.35
CA SER A 182 -19.19 -4.74 -8.02
C SER A 182 -19.00 -4.97 -6.52
N ASN A 183 -18.50 -3.96 -5.78
CA ASN A 183 -18.13 -4.08 -4.36
C ASN A 183 -18.86 -3.07 -3.46
N MET A 184 -20.02 -2.55 -3.88
CA MET A 184 -20.69 -1.42 -3.22
C MET A 184 -20.99 -1.66 -1.74
N LYS A 185 -21.55 -2.83 -1.39
CA LYS A 185 -21.85 -3.18 0.00
C LYS A 185 -20.59 -3.20 0.87
N PHE A 186 -19.55 -3.86 0.37
CA PHE A 186 -18.26 -3.92 1.05
C PHE A 186 -17.68 -2.51 1.25
N GLY A 187 -17.66 -1.68 0.20
CA GLY A 187 -17.15 -0.31 0.28
C GLY A 187 -17.86 0.54 1.34
N ILE A 188 -19.21 0.46 1.42
CA ILE A 188 -19.99 1.16 2.44
C ILE A 188 -19.62 0.69 3.85
N ASP A 189 -19.47 -0.61 4.06
CA ASP A 189 -19.10 -1.17 5.36
C ASP A 189 -17.67 -0.79 5.76
N GLU A 190 -16.74 -0.70 4.81
CA GLU A 190 -15.38 -0.20 5.04
C GLU A 190 -15.38 1.28 5.47
N TYR A 191 -16.16 2.13 4.78
CA TYR A 191 -16.31 3.52 5.19
C TYR A 191 -16.90 3.66 6.59
N ARG A 192 -17.93 2.90 6.92
CA ARG A 192 -18.50 2.88 8.28
C ARG A 192 -17.46 2.50 9.32
N ARG A 193 -16.64 1.48 9.04
CA ARG A 193 -15.55 1.06 9.95
C ARG A 193 -14.46 2.13 10.07
N ALA A 194 -14.11 2.82 8.98
CA ALA A 194 -13.11 3.88 9.01
C ALA A 194 -13.46 5.03 9.95
N PHE A 195 -14.75 5.35 10.09
CA PHE A 195 -15.25 6.44 10.93
C PHE A 195 -15.81 5.98 12.29
N SER A 196 -15.82 4.67 12.57
CA SER A 196 -16.35 4.13 13.82
C SER A 196 -15.36 3.20 14.50
N LYS A 197 -14.66 3.70 15.54
CA LYS A 197 -13.79 2.90 16.39
C LYS A 197 -14.50 1.66 16.95
N LYS A 198 -15.80 1.80 17.31
CA LYS A 198 -16.61 0.69 17.82
C LYS A 198 -16.83 -0.41 16.79
N LEU A 199 -17.13 -0.04 15.54
CA LEU A 199 -17.30 -1.02 14.46
C LEU A 199 -15.97 -1.70 14.11
N PHE A 200 -14.89 -0.94 14.11
CA PHE A 200 -13.55 -1.47 13.88
C PHE A 200 -13.18 -2.48 14.97
N LEU A 201 -13.37 -2.11 16.25
CA LEU A 201 -13.14 -3.00 17.38
C LEU A 201 -13.95 -4.30 17.27
N LYS A 202 -15.23 -4.20 16.88
CA LYS A 202 -16.06 -5.39 16.68
C LYS A 202 -15.46 -6.38 15.68
N THR A 203 -14.80 -5.87 14.64
CA THR A 203 -14.11 -6.73 13.66
C THR A 203 -12.87 -7.39 14.28
N LEU A 204 -12.08 -6.64 15.06
CA LEU A 204 -10.93 -7.19 15.80
C LEU A 204 -11.34 -8.25 16.83
N GLN A 205 -12.50 -8.05 17.45
CA GLN A 205 -13.07 -9.01 18.41
C GLN A 205 -13.46 -10.36 17.78
N GLY A 206 -13.57 -10.41 16.46
CA GLY A 206 -13.71 -11.68 15.73
C GLY A 206 -12.48 -12.60 15.88
N LEU A 207 -11.30 -12.02 16.13
CA LEU A 207 -10.06 -12.76 16.38
C LEU A 207 -9.71 -12.80 17.86
N ILE A 208 -9.85 -11.67 18.57
CA ILE A 208 -9.55 -11.54 20.01
C ILE A 208 -10.76 -10.94 20.73
N PRO A 209 -11.71 -11.77 21.18
CA PRO A 209 -12.97 -11.29 21.79
C PRO A 209 -12.78 -10.45 23.07
N SER A 210 -11.66 -10.62 23.77
CA SER A 210 -11.36 -9.91 25.02
C SER A 210 -10.88 -8.46 24.83
N LEU A 211 -10.79 -7.96 23.59
CA LEU A 211 -10.43 -6.56 23.32
C LEU A 211 -11.56 -5.61 23.73
N THR A 212 -11.17 -4.47 24.26
CA THR A 212 -12.07 -3.38 24.67
C THR A 212 -11.74 -2.08 23.93
N MET A 213 -12.56 -1.05 24.08
CA MET A 213 -12.30 0.27 23.52
C MET A 213 -11.03 0.93 24.07
N ASP A 214 -10.64 0.56 25.29
CA ASP A 214 -9.44 1.12 25.95
C ASP A 214 -8.15 0.40 25.52
N ASP A 215 -8.27 -0.76 24.89
CA ASP A 215 -7.14 -1.55 24.41
C ASP A 215 -6.56 -1.04 23.08
N ILE A 216 -7.29 -0.22 22.35
CA ILE A 216 -6.87 0.27 21.04
C ILE A 216 -6.79 1.80 20.99
N LYS A 217 -5.75 2.32 20.34
CA LYS A 217 -5.53 3.75 20.03
C LYS A 217 -5.38 3.94 18.52
N PRO A 218 -5.63 5.14 17.96
CA PRO A 218 -5.36 5.41 16.55
C PRO A 218 -3.89 5.12 16.21
N GLY A 219 -3.68 4.38 15.14
CA GLY A 219 -2.38 4.07 14.57
C GLY A 219 -2.08 4.85 13.30
N ARG A 220 -1.13 4.37 12.54
CA ARG A 220 -0.74 4.92 11.25
C ARG A 220 -1.80 4.62 10.18
N SER A 221 -1.65 5.22 9.01
CA SER A 221 -2.37 4.87 7.80
C SER A 221 -1.40 4.67 6.65
N GLY A 222 -1.79 3.86 5.68
CA GLY A 222 -1.06 3.66 4.44
C GLY A 222 -2.00 3.78 3.25
N VAL A 223 -1.50 4.18 2.10
CA VAL A 223 -2.29 4.17 0.85
C VAL A 223 -1.73 3.12 -0.09
N ARG A 224 -2.60 2.20 -0.50
CA ARG A 224 -2.29 1.18 -1.49
C ARG A 224 -2.53 1.73 -2.88
N ALA A 225 -1.56 1.54 -3.77
CA ALA A 225 -1.70 1.81 -5.19
C ALA A 225 -2.35 0.59 -5.86
N LEU A 226 -3.64 0.68 -6.20
CA LEU A 226 -4.29 -0.35 -7.00
C LEU A 226 -4.25 0.05 -8.46
N LEU A 227 -3.63 -0.77 -9.30
CA LEU A 227 -3.69 -0.62 -10.75
C LEU A 227 -4.96 -1.27 -11.26
N LEU A 228 -5.89 -0.43 -11.76
CA LEU A 228 -7.17 -0.86 -12.32
C LEU A 228 -7.15 -0.92 -13.83
N GLY A 229 -7.73 -1.98 -14.40
CA GLY A 229 -8.12 -2.05 -15.79
C GLY A 229 -9.43 -1.30 -16.08
N THR A 230 -9.73 -1.09 -17.36
CA THR A 230 -11.00 -0.49 -17.82
C THR A 230 -12.22 -1.37 -17.51
N ASP A 231 -12.00 -2.66 -17.25
CA ASP A 231 -12.98 -3.64 -16.79
C ASP A 231 -13.32 -3.52 -15.30
N GLY A 232 -12.52 -2.79 -14.54
CA GLY A 232 -12.63 -2.62 -13.10
C GLY A 232 -11.88 -3.68 -12.29
N ASP A 233 -11.17 -4.58 -12.97
CA ASP A 233 -10.37 -5.61 -12.33
C ASP A 233 -9.03 -5.03 -11.85
N THR A 234 -8.61 -5.44 -10.67
CA THR A 234 -7.29 -5.11 -10.12
C THR A 234 -6.22 -6.01 -10.74
N LYS A 235 -5.05 -5.45 -10.96
CA LYS A 235 -3.88 -6.24 -11.38
C LYS A 235 -3.17 -6.78 -10.14
N ASP A 236 -3.20 -8.11 -9.98
CA ASP A 236 -2.72 -8.79 -8.78
C ASP A 236 -1.24 -9.22 -8.89
N ASP A 237 -0.65 -9.13 -10.08
CA ASP A 237 0.74 -9.50 -10.34
C ASP A 237 1.57 -8.28 -10.81
N PHE A 238 2.87 -8.47 -10.96
CA PHE A 238 3.76 -7.46 -11.52
C PHE A 238 3.28 -7.02 -12.90
N ARG A 239 3.14 -5.71 -13.07
CA ARG A 239 2.87 -5.09 -14.36
C ARG A 239 4.05 -4.20 -14.71
N ILE A 240 4.85 -4.67 -15.65
CA ILE A 240 6.07 -3.96 -16.11
C ILE A 240 5.88 -3.60 -17.58
N GLU A 241 6.12 -2.34 -17.91
CA GLU A 241 6.03 -1.81 -19.26
C GLU A 241 7.42 -1.33 -19.73
N TYR A 242 7.79 -1.69 -20.95
CA TYR A 242 9.03 -1.28 -21.60
C TYR A 242 8.72 -0.23 -22.65
N HIS A 243 9.36 0.94 -22.56
CA HIS A 243 9.16 2.03 -23.52
C HIS A 243 10.50 2.66 -23.93
N GLY A 244 11.02 2.26 -25.09
CA GLY A 244 12.35 2.68 -25.54
C GLY A 244 13.44 2.27 -24.54
N HIS A 245 14.10 3.25 -23.94
CA HIS A 245 15.12 3.03 -22.93
C HIS A 245 14.58 3.14 -21.49
N SER A 246 13.27 3.13 -21.32
CA SER A 246 12.61 3.23 -20.02
C SER A 246 11.92 1.93 -19.64
N ILE A 247 11.94 1.60 -18.33
CA ILE A 247 11.22 0.50 -17.71
C ILE A 247 10.30 1.13 -16.67
N HIS A 248 9.00 0.83 -16.74
CA HIS A 248 7.99 1.29 -15.80
C HIS A 248 7.45 0.11 -15.00
N VAL A 249 7.66 0.11 -13.70
CA VAL A 249 7.01 -0.82 -12.77
C VAL A 249 5.67 -0.18 -12.37
N LEU A 250 4.62 -0.57 -13.09
CA LEU A 250 3.27 0.00 -12.93
C LEU A 250 2.53 -0.59 -11.74
N ASN A 251 2.76 -1.89 -11.49
CA ASN A 251 2.26 -2.60 -10.32
C ASN A 251 3.35 -3.52 -9.78
N ALA A 252 3.51 -3.49 -8.47
CA ALA A 252 4.34 -4.42 -7.71
C ALA A 252 3.53 -4.83 -6.48
N PRO A 253 2.89 -6.01 -6.51
CA PRO A 253 2.05 -6.44 -5.41
C PRO A 253 2.87 -6.64 -4.15
N SER A 254 2.34 -6.20 -3.01
CA SER A 254 2.94 -6.43 -1.71
C SER A 254 2.19 -7.61 -1.04
N PRO A 255 2.87 -8.61 -0.51
CA PRO A 255 4.32 -8.69 -0.23
C PRO A 255 5.17 -9.44 -1.30
N ALA A 256 4.80 -9.42 -2.57
CA ALA A 256 5.47 -10.22 -3.61
C ALA A 256 6.97 -9.89 -3.80
N ALA A 257 7.43 -8.77 -3.26
CA ALA A 257 8.85 -8.38 -3.31
C ALA A 257 9.68 -8.89 -2.12
N THR A 258 9.09 -9.75 -1.28
CA THR A 258 9.74 -10.28 -0.06
C THR A 258 9.95 -11.79 -0.12
#